data_becd26307c2a6afa1d1d5b2b8d433cba
#
_entry.id   becd26307c2a6afa1d1d5b2b8d433cba
#
_cell.length_a   1.000
_cell.length_b   1.000
_cell.length_c   1.000
_cell.angle_alpha   90.00
_cell.angle_beta   90.00
_cell.angle_gamma   90.00
#
_symmetry.space_group_name_H-M   'P 1'
#
loop_
_entity.id
_entity.type
_entity.pdbx_description
1 polymer ?
#
loop_
_entity_poly.entity_id
_entity_poly.type
_entity_poly.pdbx_seq_one_letter_code
_entity_poly.pdbx_strand_id
1 'polypeptide(L)'
;MAYELPLDEGIRKAGWKVKIRDKERLEPPHVTILFKREAWRLCLRTGQFLEEGDSWRQIDSEVRRVIEANWQVICQAWNQH
;
A
#
# COMPACT_ATOMS: atom_id res chain seq x y z
N MET A 1 -4.48 -14.02 -6.86
CA MET A 1 -3.06 -13.85 -6.48
C MET A 1 -2.83 -12.45 -5.93
N ALA A 2 -1.97 -12.34 -4.95
CA ALA A 2 -1.64 -11.04 -4.39
C ALA A 2 -0.58 -10.34 -5.25
N TYR A 3 -0.59 -9.02 -5.23
CA TYR A 3 0.41 -8.20 -5.90
C TYR A 3 1.30 -7.56 -4.85
N GLU A 4 2.60 -7.53 -5.09
CA GLU A 4 3.55 -6.82 -4.23
C GLU A 4 4.30 -5.79 -5.06
N LEU A 5 4.26 -4.53 -4.62
CA LEU A 5 4.98 -3.44 -5.28
C LEU A 5 6.48 -3.58 -4.99
N PRO A 6 7.33 -3.62 -6.02
CA PRO A 6 8.78 -3.65 -5.80
C PRO A 6 9.26 -2.37 -5.10
N LEU A 7 10.04 -2.53 -4.05
CA LEU A 7 10.64 -1.43 -3.31
C LEU A 7 12.17 -1.48 -3.43
N ASP A 8 12.80 -0.33 -3.27
CA ASP A 8 14.26 -0.26 -3.25
C ASP A 8 14.80 -1.15 -2.13
N GLU A 9 16.00 -1.67 -2.35
CA GLU A 9 16.60 -2.63 -1.44
C GLU A 9 16.72 -2.10 -0.02
N GLY A 10 17.14 -0.85 0.16
CA GLY A 10 17.27 -0.25 1.48
C GLY A 10 15.95 -0.19 2.24
N ILE A 11 14.88 0.21 1.56
CA ILE A 11 13.55 0.28 2.15
C ILE A 11 13.06 -1.11 2.50
N ARG A 12 13.25 -2.05 1.59
CA ARG A 12 12.82 -3.43 1.79
C ARG A 12 13.55 -4.09 2.96
N LYS A 13 14.85 -3.87 3.07
CA LYS A 13 15.65 -4.40 4.17
C LYS A 13 15.26 -3.81 5.51
N ALA A 14 14.78 -2.57 5.53
CA ALA A 14 14.27 -1.95 6.75
C ALA A 14 12.98 -2.60 7.23
N GLY A 15 12.29 -3.35 6.37
CA GLY A 15 11.08 -4.08 6.75
C GLY A 15 9.80 -3.60 6.10
N TRP A 16 9.88 -2.65 5.16
CA TRP A 16 8.70 -2.13 4.47
C TRP A 16 8.25 -3.05 3.35
N LYS A 17 6.93 -3.21 3.22
CA LYS A 17 6.30 -3.91 2.10
C LYS A 17 5.03 -3.17 1.71
N VAL A 18 4.69 -3.23 0.42
CA VAL A 18 3.46 -2.64 -0.10
C VAL A 18 2.80 -3.71 -0.95
N LYS A 19 1.60 -4.13 -0.55
CA LYS A 19 0.92 -5.27 -1.16
C LYS A 19 -0.53 -4.99 -1.43
N ILE A 20 -1.06 -5.65 -2.46
CA ILE A 20 -2.49 -5.84 -2.61
C ILE A 20 -2.78 -7.27 -2.19
N ARG A 21 -3.53 -7.43 -1.10
CA ARG A 21 -3.95 -8.73 -0.60
C ARG A 21 -5.17 -9.22 -1.36
N ASP A 22 -5.59 -10.43 -1.08
CA ASP A 22 -6.80 -10.96 -1.67
C ASP A 22 -7.97 -10.02 -1.42
N LYS A 23 -8.76 -9.78 -2.47
CA LYS A 23 -9.88 -8.86 -2.38
C LYS A 23 -10.95 -9.39 -1.43
N GLU A 24 -11.44 -8.52 -0.59
CA GLU A 24 -12.64 -8.77 0.19
C GLU A 24 -13.77 -7.93 -0.41
N ARG A 25 -14.90 -8.59 -0.66
CA ARG A 25 -16.01 -7.98 -1.38
C ARG A 25 -16.57 -6.72 -0.72
N LEU A 26 -16.51 -6.67 0.61
CA LEU A 26 -17.13 -5.60 1.38
C LEU A 26 -16.20 -4.44 1.67
N GLU A 27 -14.94 -4.54 1.28
CA GLU A 27 -13.97 -3.48 1.50
C GLU A 27 -13.75 -2.67 0.23
N PRO A 28 -13.55 -1.35 0.35
CA PRO A 28 -13.17 -0.55 -0.81
C PRO A 28 -11.80 -0.97 -1.35
N PRO A 29 -11.53 -0.67 -2.63
CA PRO A 29 -10.19 -0.95 -3.17
C PRO A 29 -9.11 -0.30 -2.32
N HIS A 30 -8.10 -1.09 -1.96
CA HIS A 30 -7.04 -0.57 -1.10
C HIS A 30 -5.73 -1.32 -1.33
N VAL A 31 -4.64 -0.66 -0.98
CA VAL A 31 -3.31 -1.25 -0.93
C VAL A 31 -2.88 -1.26 0.54
N THR A 32 -2.19 -2.32 0.94
CA THR A 32 -1.72 -2.48 2.32
C THR A 32 -0.24 -2.17 2.40
N ILE A 33 0.12 -1.25 3.29
CA ILE A 33 1.50 -0.91 3.59
C ILE A 33 1.86 -1.62 4.89
N LEU A 34 2.95 -2.36 4.89
CA LEU A 34 3.40 -3.14 6.04
C LEU A 34 4.76 -2.69 6.50
N PHE A 35 4.94 -2.58 7.80
CA PHE A 35 6.24 -2.32 8.40
C PHE A 35 6.31 -3.00 9.77
N LYS A 36 7.18 -4.00 9.90
CA LYS A 36 7.29 -4.78 11.13
C LYS A 36 5.94 -5.37 11.51
N ARG A 37 5.36 -4.96 12.64
CA ARG A 37 4.05 -5.47 13.11
C ARG A 37 2.89 -4.56 12.73
N GLU A 38 3.16 -3.47 12.05
CA GLU A 38 2.13 -2.50 11.70
C GLU A 38 1.66 -2.67 10.27
N ALA A 39 0.41 -2.31 10.03
CA ALA A 39 -0.20 -2.36 8.70
C ALA A 39 -1.12 -1.16 8.53
N TRP A 40 -1.08 -0.56 7.34
CA TRP A 40 -1.95 0.56 6.98
C TRP A 40 -2.66 0.22 5.68
N ARG A 41 -3.95 0.52 5.60
CA ARG A 41 -4.73 0.33 4.38
C ARG A 41 -5.01 1.68 3.75
N LEU A 42 -4.54 1.85 2.53
CA LEU A 42 -4.68 3.10 1.78
C LEU A 42 -5.72 2.91 0.68
N CYS A 43 -6.79 3.70 0.72
CA CYS A 43 -7.89 3.60 -0.25
C CYS A 43 -7.42 4.06 -1.63
N LEU A 44 -7.66 3.23 -2.65
CA LEU A 44 -7.25 3.53 -4.01
C LEU A 44 -8.18 4.52 -4.71
N ARG A 45 -9.38 4.74 -4.17
CA ARG A 45 -10.32 5.70 -4.75
C ARG A 45 -10.09 7.12 -4.27
N THR A 46 -9.69 7.27 -3.01
CA THR A 46 -9.59 8.59 -2.38
C THR A 46 -8.16 9.01 -2.08
N GLY A 47 -7.23 8.05 -2.04
CA GLY A 47 -5.86 8.30 -1.60
C GLY A 47 -5.73 8.53 -0.11
N GLN A 48 -6.76 8.21 0.66
CA GLN A 48 -6.78 8.38 2.12
C GLN A 48 -6.73 7.03 2.82
N PHE A 49 -6.22 7.01 4.04
CA PHE A 49 -6.18 5.79 4.84
C PHE A 49 -7.58 5.40 5.29
N LEU A 50 -7.86 4.10 5.33
CA LEU A 50 -9.16 3.58 5.73
C LEU A 50 -9.38 3.66 7.24
N GLU A 51 -8.31 3.53 8.02
CA GLU A 51 -8.41 3.55 9.47
C GLU A 51 -8.28 4.98 9.98
N GLU A 52 -9.18 5.37 10.88
CA GLU A 52 -9.11 6.66 11.52
C GLU A 52 -7.82 6.75 12.35
N GLY A 53 -7.13 7.87 12.27
CA GLY A 53 -5.88 8.06 12.98
C GLY A 53 -4.64 7.69 12.19
N ASP A 54 -4.76 6.93 11.10
CA ASP A 54 -3.62 6.64 10.24
C ASP A 54 -3.31 7.82 9.34
N SER A 55 -2.03 8.05 9.09
CA SER A 55 -1.62 9.16 8.24
C SER A 55 -0.26 8.88 7.60
N TRP A 56 0.07 9.67 6.57
CA TRP A 56 1.36 9.59 5.90
C TRP A 56 2.54 9.90 6.83
N ARG A 57 2.31 10.54 7.96
CA ARG A 57 3.36 10.79 8.96
C ARG A 57 3.97 9.51 9.50
N GLN A 58 3.21 8.42 9.48
CA GLN A 58 3.65 7.13 9.99
C GLN A 58 4.44 6.34 8.96
N ILE A 59 4.47 6.80 7.71
CA ILE A 59 5.05 6.09 6.57
C ILE A 59 6.35 6.77 6.16
N ASP A 60 7.38 5.97 5.90
CA ASP A 60 8.65 6.47 5.36
C ASP A 60 8.39 7.24 4.07
N SER A 61 9.00 8.42 3.92
CA SER A 61 8.78 9.29 2.77
C SER A 61 9.16 8.63 1.44
N GLU A 62 10.15 7.76 1.44
CA GLU A 62 10.54 7.04 0.23
C GLU A 62 9.49 6.02 -0.18
N VAL A 63 8.86 5.35 0.82
CA VAL A 63 7.75 4.42 0.56
C VAL A 63 6.58 5.18 -0.07
N ARG A 64 6.24 6.34 0.49
CA ARG A 64 5.18 7.18 -0.08
C ARG A 64 5.49 7.58 -1.52
N ARG A 65 6.74 7.98 -1.78
CA ARG A 65 7.16 8.39 -3.13
C ARG A 65 6.99 7.25 -4.13
N VAL A 66 7.39 6.04 -3.76
CA VAL A 66 7.26 4.87 -4.64
C VAL A 66 5.79 4.56 -4.90
N ILE A 67 4.94 4.64 -3.87
CA ILE A 67 3.51 4.42 -4.02
C ILE A 67 2.90 5.45 -4.98
N GLU A 68 3.21 6.72 -4.79
CA GLU A 68 2.68 7.79 -5.64
C GLU A 68 3.17 7.66 -7.08
N ALA A 69 4.43 7.32 -7.27
CA ALA A 69 4.99 7.13 -8.60
C ALA A 69 4.38 5.93 -9.35
N ASN A 70 3.85 4.95 -8.62
CA ASN A 70 3.29 3.73 -9.19
C ASN A 70 1.78 3.61 -8.99
N TRP A 71 1.11 4.73 -8.73
CA TRP A 71 -0.30 4.73 -8.38
C TRP A 71 -1.17 4.02 -9.42
N GLN A 72 -0.95 4.31 -10.71
CA GLN A 72 -1.73 3.68 -11.77
C GLN A 72 -1.49 2.17 -11.85
N VAL A 73 -0.24 1.75 -11.65
CA VAL A 73 0.11 0.34 -11.64
C VAL A 73 -0.61 -0.39 -10.50
N ILE A 74 -0.65 0.24 -9.33
CA ILE A 74 -1.33 -0.32 -8.16
C ILE A 74 -2.83 -0.45 -8.43
N CYS A 75 -3.45 0.59 -8.98
CA CYS A 75 -4.88 0.56 -9.31
C CYS A 75 -5.19 -0.53 -10.34
N GLN A 76 -4.34 -0.67 -11.37
CA GLN A 76 -4.51 -1.73 -12.36
C GLN A 76 -4.36 -3.11 -11.74
N ALA A 77 -3.39 -3.27 -10.84
CA ALA A 77 -3.18 -4.54 -10.15
C ALA A 77 -4.42 -4.93 -9.32
N TRP A 78 -5.05 -3.96 -8.68
CA TRP A 78 -6.31 -4.22 -7.96
C TRP A 78 -7.38 -4.74 -8.91
N ASN A 79 -7.52 -4.11 -10.08
CA ASN A 79 -8.56 -4.47 -11.04
C ASN A 79 -8.33 -5.85 -11.69
N GLN A 80 -7.10 -6.36 -11.67
CA GLN A 80 -6.75 -7.65 -12.26
C GLN A 80 -6.92 -8.83 -11.31
N HIS A 81 -7.22 -8.57 -10.04
CA HIS A 81 -7.37 -9.63 -9.03
C HIS A 81 -8.82 -9.91 -8.63
#